data_bd4f9430665ea8a7fdb862810e1282b3
#
_entry.id   bd4f9430665ea8a7fdb862810e1282b3
#
_cell.length_a   1.000
_cell.length_b   1.000
_cell.length_c   1.000
_cell.angle_alpha   90.00
_cell.angle_beta   90.00
_cell.angle_gamma   90.00
#
_symmetry.space_group_name_H-M   'P 1'
#
loop_
_entity.id
_entity.type
_entity.pdbx_description
1 polymer ?
#
loop_
_entity_poly.entity_id
_entity_poly.type
_entity_poly.pdbx_seq_one_letter_code
_entity_poly.pdbx_strand_id
1 'polypeptide(L)'
;MMNKLNLRLMIANNTKKRQGVFLVRAVSALLFFSLFLLTEVCSAQTKVVALRDYKRISDENRYFPRDYYFEDQHHDLDKFVGEWEGVGVGNYHWCVRIAVQKKVNHLGDYWSDTLGLDLSITKDGKPAITPTRRLIPGTSFIQGTDFRWDREKKSIDPNSYMVLFSYGEDDKPYKAAIVVYLYMNPDQDTIVLRQGVIIAIDEIPNIPDYVIAGGLRAEICTLRRVKK
;
A
#
# COMPACT_ATOMS: atom_id res chain seq x y z
N MET A 1 -64.60 -5.14 -54.75
CA MET A 1 -65.01 -5.87 -53.52
C MET A 1 -63.84 -6.78 -53.12
N MET A 2 -63.10 -6.42 -52.11
CA MET A 2 -61.96 -7.25 -51.63
C MET A 2 -62.51 -8.41 -50.82
N ASN A 3 -62.15 -9.63 -51.19
CA ASN A 3 -62.72 -10.87 -50.63
C ASN A 3 -62.25 -11.02 -49.17
N LYS A 4 -63.14 -11.24 -48.20
CA LYS A 4 -62.84 -11.40 -46.77
C LYS A 4 -61.71 -12.40 -46.47
N LEU A 5 -61.50 -13.32 -47.38
CA LEU A 5 -60.44 -14.35 -47.25
C LEU A 5 -59.04 -13.75 -47.43
N ASN A 6 -58.89 -12.82 -48.39
CA ASN A 6 -57.60 -12.15 -48.67
C ASN A 6 -57.20 -11.23 -47.51
N LEU A 7 -58.17 -10.59 -46.87
CA LEU A 7 -57.88 -9.72 -45.71
C LEU A 7 -57.37 -10.51 -44.48
N ARG A 8 -57.94 -11.70 -44.23
CA ARG A 8 -57.53 -12.56 -43.15
C ARG A 8 -56.13 -13.14 -43.35
N LEU A 9 -55.79 -13.53 -44.57
CA LEU A 9 -54.43 -13.98 -44.92
C LEU A 9 -53.39 -12.90 -44.81
N MET A 10 -53.73 -11.66 -45.17
CA MET A 10 -52.83 -10.52 -45.04
C MET A 10 -52.57 -10.18 -43.55
N ILE A 11 -53.58 -10.21 -42.70
CA ILE A 11 -53.46 -9.96 -41.24
C ILE A 11 -52.61 -11.09 -40.58
N ALA A 12 -52.85 -12.34 -40.95
CA ALA A 12 -52.11 -13.50 -40.39
C ALA A 12 -50.63 -13.47 -40.81
N ASN A 13 -50.29 -13.05 -42.02
CA ASN A 13 -48.90 -12.90 -42.48
C ASN A 13 -48.18 -11.72 -41.78
N ASN A 14 -48.88 -10.61 -41.52
CA ASN A 14 -48.32 -9.48 -40.81
C ASN A 14 -48.08 -9.75 -39.35
N THR A 15 -48.91 -10.53 -38.67
CA THR A 15 -48.72 -10.94 -37.28
C THR A 15 -47.55 -11.90 -37.15
N LYS A 16 -47.41 -12.90 -38.05
CA LYS A 16 -46.21 -13.79 -38.06
C LYS A 16 -44.90 -13.03 -38.33
N LYS A 17 -44.91 -12.05 -39.23
CA LYS A 17 -43.74 -11.21 -39.52
C LYS A 17 -43.37 -10.34 -38.32
N ARG A 18 -44.33 -9.78 -37.60
CA ARG A 18 -44.10 -9.00 -36.36
C ARG A 18 -43.58 -9.87 -35.21
N GLN A 19 -44.12 -11.09 -35.04
CA GLN A 19 -43.64 -12.03 -34.03
C GLN A 19 -42.18 -12.46 -34.28
N GLY A 20 -41.81 -12.74 -35.57
CA GLY A 20 -40.44 -13.08 -35.94
C GLY A 20 -39.45 -11.94 -35.62
N VAL A 21 -39.80 -10.70 -35.94
CA VAL A 21 -38.95 -9.55 -35.64
C VAL A 21 -38.79 -9.31 -34.12
N PHE A 22 -39.86 -9.56 -33.35
CA PHE A 22 -39.81 -9.43 -31.89
C PHE A 22 -38.91 -10.51 -31.26
N LEU A 23 -39.00 -11.74 -31.75
CA LEU A 23 -38.17 -12.85 -31.28
C LEU A 23 -36.68 -12.61 -31.57
N VAL A 24 -36.34 -12.14 -32.76
CA VAL A 24 -34.94 -11.82 -33.13
C VAL A 24 -34.40 -10.68 -32.27
N ARG A 25 -35.19 -9.66 -31.98
CA ARG A 25 -34.77 -8.55 -31.09
C ARG A 25 -34.58 -9.02 -29.65
N ALA A 26 -35.45 -9.88 -29.15
CA ALA A 26 -35.34 -10.43 -27.79
C ALA A 26 -34.09 -11.34 -27.65
N VAL A 27 -33.81 -12.18 -28.65
CA VAL A 27 -32.61 -13.05 -28.65
C VAL A 27 -31.33 -12.21 -28.77
N SER A 28 -31.33 -11.17 -29.63
CA SER A 28 -30.19 -10.26 -29.72
C SER A 28 -29.92 -9.50 -28.42
N ALA A 29 -30.98 -9.01 -27.74
CA ALA A 29 -30.85 -8.35 -26.43
C ALA A 29 -30.31 -9.29 -25.35
N LEU A 30 -30.76 -10.56 -25.33
CA LEU A 30 -30.25 -11.57 -24.42
C LEU A 30 -28.78 -11.93 -24.69
N LEU A 31 -28.38 -12.03 -25.96
CA LEU A 31 -26.98 -12.24 -26.34
C LEU A 31 -26.10 -11.04 -25.96
N PHE A 32 -26.56 -9.82 -26.17
CA PHE A 32 -25.84 -8.64 -25.73
C PHE A 32 -25.70 -8.59 -24.20
N PHE A 33 -26.75 -8.91 -23.47
CA PHE A 33 -26.73 -8.94 -22.01
C PHE A 33 -25.82 -10.03 -21.44
N SER A 34 -25.81 -11.21 -22.06
CA SER A 34 -24.91 -12.31 -21.68
C SER A 34 -23.44 -11.99 -22.02
N LEU A 35 -23.17 -11.30 -23.14
CA LEU A 35 -21.83 -10.82 -23.47
C LEU A 35 -21.35 -9.76 -22.47
N PHE A 36 -22.25 -8.87 -22.04
CA PHE A 36 -21.92 -7.84 -21.04
C PHE A 36 -21.63 -8.44 -19.66
N LEU A 37 -22.37 -9.48 -19.24
CA LEU A 37 -22.12 -10.22 -18.00
C LEU A 37 -20.79 -11.00 -18.06
N LEU A 38 -20.37 -11.48 -19.25
CA LEU A 38 -19.10 -12.18 -19.42
C LEU A 38 -17.89 -11.23 -19.36
N THR A 39 -18.06 -9.95 -19.71
CA THR A 39 -16.97 -8.96 -19.61
C THR A 39 -16.68 -8.51 -18.18
N GLU A 40 -17.66 -8.58 -17.28
CA GLU A 40 -17.43 -8.25 -15.86
C GLU A 40 -16.69 -9.36 -15.08
N VAL A 41 -16.66 -10.61 -15.59
CA VAL A 41 -15.98 -11.73 -14.93
C VAL A 41 -14.48 -11.76 -15.23
N CYS A 42 -13.99 -10.96 -16.15
CA CYS A 42 -12.55 -10.74 -16.36
C CYS A 42 -12.00 -9.64 -15.43
N SER A 43 -12.37 -9.64 -14.16
CA SER A 43 -11.59 -8.91 -13.18
C SER A 43 -10.21 -9.59 -13.11
N ALA A 44 -9.16 -8.87 -13.45
CA ALA A 44 -7.80 -9.36 -13.38
C ALA A 44 -7.59 -9.98 -11.99
N GLN A 45 -7.41 -11.30 -11.94
CA GLN A 45 -7.29 -12.02 -10.69
C GLN A 45 -6.02 -11.56 -10.01
N THR A 46 -6.14 -10.82 -8.91
CA THR A 46 -4.98 -10.35 -8.14
C THR A 46 -4.15 -11.55 -7.73
N LYS A 47 -2.89 -11.58 -8.16
CA LYS A 47 -1.96 -12.65 -7.83
C LYS A 47 -1.43 -12.44 -6.42
N VAL A 48 -1.85 -13.29 -5.49
CA VAL A 48 -1.38 -13.25 -4.11
C VAL A 48 -0.04 -13.98 -4.00
N VAL A 49 0.97 -13.32 -3.43
CA VAL A 49 2.32 -13.84 -3.24
C VAL A 49 2.84 -13.46 -1.86
N ALA A 50 3.83 -14.20 -1.35
CA ALA A 50 4.42 -13.88 -0.05
C ALA A 50 5.15 -12.53 -0.09
N LEU A 51 4.99 -11.70 0.95
CA LEU A 51 5.66 -10.41 1.09
C LEU A 51 7.19 -10.54 1.00
N ARG A 52 7.75 -11.66 1.46
CA ARG A 52 9.17 -11.99 1.33
C ARG A 52 9.68 -12.04 -0.11
N ASP A 53 8.80 -12.34 -1.06
CA ASP A 53 9.15 -12.46 -2.48
C ASP A 53 9.15 -11.11 -3.21
N TYR A 54 8.70 -10.04 -2.56
CA TYR A 54 8.55 -8.71 -3.18
C TYR A 54 9.82 -8.30 -3.94
N LYS A 55 10.96 -8.32 -3.26
CA LYS A 55 12.23 -7.86 -3.87
C LYS A 55 12.65 -8.72 -5.06
N ARG A 56 12.53 -10.05 -4.94
CA ARG A 56 12.85 -10.97 -6.03
C ARG A 56 11.96 -10.72 -7.25
N ILE A 57 10.65 -10.63 -7.03
CA ILE A 57 9.68 -10.40 -8.11
C ILE A 57 9.87 -9.01 -8.73
N SER A 58 10.17 -7.99 -7.91
CA SER A 58 10.44 -6.64 -8.38
C SER A 58 11.70 -6.57 -9.25
N ASP A 59 12.76 -7.30 -8.90
CA ASP A 59 14.00 -7.34 -9.67
C ASP A 59 13.86 -8.15 -10.98
N GLU A 60 13.05 -9.21 -10.98
CA GLU A 60 12.77 -10.02 -12.17
C GLU A 60 11.88 -9.29 -13.19
N ASN A 61 10.95 -8.48 -12.69
CA ASN A 61 10.03 -7.70 -13.52
C ASN A 61 10.48 -6.24 -13.50
N ARG A 62 11.06 -5.74 -14.58
CA ARG A 62 11.52 -4.34 -14.72
C ARG A 62 10.47 -3.26 -14.39
N TYR A 63 9.22 -3.67 -14.13
CA TYR A 63 8.09 -2.85 -13.72
C TYR A 63 7.36 -3.52 -12.57
N PHE A 64 6.80 -2.73 -11.66
CA PHE A 64 5.95 -3.25 -10.59
C PHE A 64 4.73 -3.96 -11.16
N PRO A 65 4.50 -5.22 -10.77
CA PRO A 65 3.37 -5.98 -11.29
C PRO A 65 2.07 -5.47 -10.66
N ARG A 66 1.27 -4.74 -11.44
CA ARG A 66 0.02 -4.10 -11.00
C ARG A 66 -1.03 -5.05 -10.43
N ASP A 67 -0.92 -6.31 -10.77
CA ASP A 67 -1.89 -7.35 -10.40
C ASP A 67 -1.45 -8.13 -9.16
N TYR A 68 -0.39 -7.72 -8.47
CA TYR A 68 0.14 -8.46 -7.34
C TYR A 68 -0.35 -7.90 -6.01
N TYR A 69 -0.64 -8.82 -5.10
CA TYR A 69 -0.81 -8.56 -3.68
C TYR A 69 0.26 -9.31 -2.90
N PHE A 70 1.18 -8.57 -2.29
CA PHE A 70 2.23 -9.10 -1.44
C PHE A 70 1.71 -9.22 -0.01
N GLU A 71 1.31 -10.43 0.36
CA GLU A 71 0.71 -10.74 1.65
C GLU A 71 1.76 -11.20 2.66
N ASP A 72 1.66 -10.74 3.89
CA ASP A 72 2.50 -11.23 4.99
C ASP A 72 2.03 -12.60 5.48
N GLN A 73 2.25 -13.64 4.65
CA GLN A 73 1.86 -15.02 4.91
C GLN A 73 2.69 -15.68 6.03
N HIS A 74 3.82 -15.09 6.38
CA HIS A 74 4.74 -15.61 7.40
C HIS A 74 4.66 -14.88 8.73
N HIS A 75 3.74 -13.90 8.85
CA HIS A 75 3.59 -13.09 10.06
C HIS A 75 4.87 -12.37 10.50
N ASP A 76 5.69 -11.98 9.52
CA ASP A 76 6.96 -11.31 9.79
C ASP A 76 6.78 -9.90 10.34
N LEU A 77 5.65 -9.26 10.04
CA LEU A 77 5.32 -7.93 10.53
C LEU A 77 4.83 -7.92 11.98
N ASP A 78 4.28 -9.04 12.48
CA ASP A 78 3.62 -9.10 13.79
C ASP A 78 4.56 -8.76 14.95
N LYS A 79 5.82 -9.10 14.85
CA LYS A 79 6.83 -8.81 15.89
C LYS A 79 7.05 -7.31 16.12
N PHE A 80 6.78 -6.47 15.12
CA PHE A 80 6.90 -5.02 15.24
C PHE A 80 5.67 -4.36 15.86
N VAL A 81 4.53 -5.05 15.86
CA VAL A 81 3.24 -4.50 16.32
C VAL A 81 3.29 -4.20 17.81
N GLY A 82 2.78 -3.02 18.19
CA GLY A 82 2.67 -2.62 19.58
C GLY A 82 2.91 -1.14 19.82
N GLU A 83 3.01 -0.79 21.09
CA GLU A 83 3.37 0.54 21.56
C GLU A 83 4.83 0.52 22.02
N TRP A 84 5.57 1.52 21.61
CA TRP A 84 7.01 1.61 21.81
C TRP A 84 7.38 3.00 22.28
N GLU A 85 8.34 3.08 23.19
CA GLU A 85 8.86 4.34 23.70
C GLU A 85 10.37 4.31 23.86
N GLY A 86 11.01 5.47 23.76
CA GLY A 86 12.44 5.59 23.98
C GLY A 86 12.95 7.01 23.90
N VAL A 87 14.24 7.15 24.20
CA VAL A 87 14.94 8.42 24.10
C VAL A 87 16.01 8.26 23.01
N GLY A 88 15.95 9.16 22.03
CA GLY A 88 16.88 9.18 20.92
C GLY A 88 17.96 10.24 21.05
N VAL A 89 18.75 10.39 20.01
CA VAL A 89 19.80 11.38 19.87
C VAL A 89 19.24 12.78 20.16
N GLY A 90 19.96 13.60 20.90
CA GLY A 90 19.56 14.97 21.27
C GLY A 90 18.45 15.03 22.32
N ASN A 91 18.25 13.98 23.10
CA ASN A 91 17.23 13.86 24.14
C ASN A 91 15.79 14.00 23.64
N TYR A 92 15.54 13.57 22.40
CA TYR A 92 14.18 13.46 21.89
C TYR A 92 13.48 12.23 22.47
N HIS A 93 12.29 12.42 23.02
CA HIS A 93 11.42 11.33 23.46
C HIS A 93 10.51 10.89 22.32
N TRP A 94 10.48 9.62 22.08
CA TRP A 94 9.72 8.98 21.01
C TRP A 94 8.63 8.09 21.62
N CYS A 95 7.42 8.28 21.16
CA CYS A 95 6.31 7.36 21.38
C CYS A 95 5.83 6.91 20.01
N VAL A 96 5.87 5.62 19.76
CA VAL A 96 5.54 5.04 18.44
C VAL A 96 4.54 3.92 18.63
N ARG A 97 3.41 4.01 17.93
CA ARG A 97 2.46 2.90 17.80
C ARG A 97 2.61 2.31 16.41
N ILE A 98 2.84 0.99 16.36
CA ILE A 98 3.02 0.24 15.12
C ILE A 98 1.87 -0.75 14.96
N ALA A 99 1.27 -0.76 13.77
CA ALA A 99 0.20 -1.69 13.42
C ALA A 99 0.42 -2.24 12.00
N VAL A 100 -0.04 -3.46 11.74
CA VAL A 100 -0.09 -4.00 10.37
C VAL A 100 -1.29 -3.40 9.65
N GLN A 101 -1.04 -2.90 8.46
CA GLN A 101 -2.04 -2.45 7.50
C GLN A 101 -2.12 -3.46 6.37
N LYS A 102 -3.31 -4.04 6.18
CA LYS A 102 -3.52 -5.07 5.16
C LYS A 102 -3.90 -4.46 3.82
N LYS A 103 -3.37 -5.05 2.75
CA LYS A 103 -3.74 -4.77 1.35
C LYS A 103 -3.70 -3.27 1.01
N VAL A 104 -2.60 -2.63 1.37
CA VAL A 104 -2.35 -1.22 1.07
C VAL A 104 -2.00 -1.06 -0.40
N ASN A 105 -2.64 -0.10 -1.08
CA ASN A 105 -2.35 0.20 -2.48
C ASN A 105 -1.17 1.16 -2.59
N HIS A 106 -0.10 0.76 -3.26
CA HIS A 106 1.06 1.59 -3.52
C HIS A 106 0.92 2.36 -4.84
N LEU A 107 0.21 3.50 -4.77
CA LEU A 107 0.03 4.45 -5.89
C LEU A 107 -0.58 3.84 -7.16
N GLY A 108 -1.34 2.75 -7.03
CA GLY A 108 -1.96 2.05 -8.17
C GLY A 108 -1.06 1.01 -8.83
N ASP A 109 0.17 0.84 -8.35
CA ASP A 109 1.12 -0.10 -8.96
C ASP A 109 0.94 -1.52 -8.43
N TYR A 110 0.83 -1.71 -7.13
CA TYR A 110 0.63 -3.02 -6.50
C TYR A 110 -0.01 -2.86 -5.12
N TRP A 111 -0.37 -4.00 -4.51
CA TRP A 111 -0.90 -4.06 -3.15
C TRP A 111 0.09 -4.78 -2.24
N SER A 112 0.23 -4.36 -0.98
CA SER A 112 1.00 -5.11 0.00
C SER A 112 0.45 -4.97 1.41
N ASP A 113 0.76 -5.94 2.28
CA ASP A 113 0.71 -5.73 3.71
C ASP A 113 1.92 -4.89 4.12
N THR A 114 1.71 -3.94 5.04
CA THR A 114 2.77 -3.02 5.46
C THR A 114 2.62 -2.64 6.92
N LEU A 115 3.68 -2.11 7.51
CA LEU A 115 3.60 -1.47 8.82
C LEU A 115 3.11 -0.04 8.68
N GLY A 116 2.15 0.35 9.50
CA GLY A 116 1.76 1.73 9.70
C GLY A 116 2.29 2.22 11.05
N LEU A 117 2.91 3.41 11.05
CA LEU A 117 3.48 4.03 12.25
C LEU A 117 2.71 5.32 12.57
N ASP A 118 2.23 5.38 13.80
CA ASP A 118 1.74 6.62 14.41
C ASP A 118 2.77 7.02 15.46
N LEU A 119 3.35 8.21 15.33
CA LEU A 119 4.46 8.62 16.16
C LEU A 119 4.29 10.04 16.72
N SER A 120 4.73 10.21 17.94
CA SER A 120 4.84 11.48 18.63
C SER A 120 6.27 11.65 19.12
N ILE A 121 6.86 12.80 18.80
CA ILE A 121 8.23 13.13 19.21
C ILE A 121 8.17 14.41 20.01
N THR A 122 8.81 14.41 21.18
CA THR A 122 8.91 15.60 22.03
C THR A 122 10.36 15.86 22.43
N LYS A 123 10.71 17.12 22.62
CA LYS A 123 11.98 17.57 23.19
C LYS A 123 11.69 18.54 24.33
N ASP A 124 12.27 18.30 25.50
CA ASP A 124 12.04 19.13 26.71
C ASP A 124 10.55 19.32 26.99
N GLY A 125 9.74 18.28 26.82
CA GLY A 125 8.30 18.28 27.01
C GLY A 125 7.47 19.06 25.99
N LYS A 126 8.10 19.58 24.92
CA LYS A 126 7.40 20.28 23.83
C LYS A 126 7.35 19.40 22.59
N PRO A 127 6.26 19.46 21.79
CA PRO A 127 6.20 18.77 20.53
C PRO A 127 7.36 19.16 19.61
N ALA A 128 8.04 18.17 19.06
CA ALA A 128 9.06 18.35 18.04
C ALA A 128 8.45 18.14 16.64
N ILE A 129 9.19 18.54 15.61
CA ILE A 129 8.79 18.29 14.22
C ILE A 129 8.77 16.79 14.01
N THR A 130 7.61 16.26 13.64
CA THR A 130 7.41 14.86 13.31
C THR A 130 7.27 14.70 11.79
N PRO A 131 7.60 13.52 11.25
CA PRO A 131 7.24 13.21 9.87
C PRO A 131 5.72 13.33 9.71
N THR A 132 5.29 14.15 8.76
CA THR A 132 3.86 14.50 8.60
C THR A 132 3.22 13.82 7.42
N ARG A 133 4.02 13.38 6.45
CA ARG A 133 3.48 12.91 5.19
C ARG A 133 3.11 11.45 5.20
N ARG A 134 1.91 11.22 4.72
CA ARG A 134 1.31 9.92 4.44
C ARG A 134 1.47 9.62 2.96
N LEU A 135 2.08 8.50 2.61
CA LEU A 135 2.18 8.05 1.22
C LEU A 135 0.83 7.80 0.58
N ILE A 136 -0.19 7.52 1.40
CA ILE A 136 -1.55 7.25 0.94
C ILE A 136 -2.51 8.26 1.57
N PRO A 137 -3.25 9.02 0.75
CA PRO A 137 -4.26 9.94 1.25
C PRO A 137 -5.30 9.21 2.14
N GLY A 138 -5.69 9.84 3.24
CA GLY A 138 -6.74 9.32 4.14
C GLY A 138 -6.26 8.35 5.22
N THR A 139 -4.97 7.98 5.27
CA THR A 139 -4.43 7.20 6.39
C THR A 139 -3.81 8.10 7.45
N SER A 140 -3.92 7.72 8.72
CA SER A 140 -3.29 8.46 9.84
C SER A 140 -1.86 8.00 10.13
N PHE A 141 -1.34 7.02 9.40
CA PHE A 141 -0.06 6.39 9.69
C PHE A 141 1.01 6.71 8.65
N ILE A 142 2.25 6.85 9.11
CA ILE A 142 3.41 6.78 8.25
C ILE A 142 3.55 5.33 7.82
N GLN A 143 3.65 5.10 6.52
CA GLN A 143 3.69 3.74 5.99
C GLN A 143 5.11 3.25 5.80
N GLY A 144 5.30 2.00 6.13
CA GLY A 144 6.48 1.26 5.76
C GLY A 144 6.47 0.89 4.27
N THR A 145 7.62 0.53 3.77
CA THR A 145 7.77 0.19 2.35
C THR A 145 8.08 -1.27 2.14
N ASP A 146 9.10 -1.81 2.83
CA ASP A 146 9.55 -3.20 2.58
C ASP A 146 10.51 -3.67 3.68
N PHE A 147 10.80 -4.98 3.68
CA PHE A 147 11.92 -5.55 4.41
C PHE A 147 13.25 -5.18 3.78
N ARG A 148 14.27 -5.01 4.61
CA ARG A 148 15.63 -4.81 4.12
C ARG A 148 16.10 -6.05 3.37
N TRP A 149 16.69 -5.83 2.18
CA TRP A 149 17.34 -6.88 1.41
C TRP A 149 18.77 -7.10 1.88
N ASP A 150 19.07 -8.32 2.32
CA ASP A 150 20.44 -8.77 2.62
C ASP A 150 21.10 -9.27 1.31
N ARG A 151 22.06 -8.51 0.81
CA ARG A 151 22.72 -8.82 -0.46
C ARG A 151 23.60 -10.06 -0.40
N GLU A 152 24.16 -10.36 0.77
CA GLU A 152 25.04 -11.52 0.96
C GLU A 152 24.22 -12.81 0.98
N LYS A 153 23.13 -12.80 1.71
CA LYS A 153 22.21 -13.94 1.81
C LYS A 153 21.26 -14.06 0.64
N LYS A 154 21.16 -13.02 -0.22
CA LYS A 154 20.18 -12.91 -1.30
C LYS A 154 18.74 -13.18 -0.83
N SER A 155 18.41 -12.69 0.34
CA SER A 155 17.11 -12.84 0.98
C SER A 155 16.72 -11.58 1.74
N ILE A 156 15.48 -11.48 2.15
CA ILE A 156 15.08 -10.42 3.08
C ILE A 156 15.67 -10.69 4.47
N ASP A 157 15.93 -9.60 5.20
CA ASP A 157 16.17 -9.64 6.64
C ASP A 157 14.82 -9.41 7.35
N PRO A 158 14.18 -10.46 7.89
CA PRO A 158 12.84 -10.31 8.49
C PRO A 158 12.87 -9.48 9.78
N ASN A 159 14.04 -9.20 10.34
CA ASN A 159 14.20 -8.35 11.53
C ASN A 159 14.48 -6.88 11.19
N SER A 160 14.53 -6.54 9.90
CA SER A 160 14.80 -5.18 9.46
C SER A 160 13.76 -4.73 8.46
N TYR A 161 12.98 -3.73 8.86
CA TYR A 161 11.90 -3.17 8.05
C TYR A 161 12.17 -1.70 7.71
N MET A 162 11.88 -1.31 6.48
CA MET A 162 12.15 0.02 5.96
C MET A 162 10.90 0.91 6.02
N VAL A 163 11.05 2.12 6.51
CA VAL A 163 10.00 3.14 6.60
C VAL A 163 10.51 4.42 5.97
N LEU A 164 9.63 5.14 5.29
CA LEU A 164 9.95 6.43 4.72
C LEU A 164 9.40 7.55 5.60
N PHE A 165 10.26 8.27 6.27
CA PHE A 165 9.90 9.49 6.99
C PHE A 165 9.95 10.68 6.02
N SER A 166 8.81 11.28 5.78
CA SER A 166 8.68 12.42 4.88
C SER A 166 8.32 13.66 5.67
N TYR A 167 8.99 14.77 5.35
CA TYR A 167 8.78 16.06 5.98
C TYR A 167 8.29 17.07 4.93
N GLY A 168 7.23 17.78 5.22
CA GLY A 168 6.62 18.75 4.33
C GLY A 168 5.19 19.06 4.71
N GLU A 169 4.55 19.92 3.96
CA GLU A 169 3.13 20.20 4.08
C GLU A 169 2.34 19.15 3.30
N ASP A 170 1.16 18.74 3.80
CA ASP A 170 0.39 17.62 3.24
C ASP A 170 -0.04 17.81 1.76
N ASP A 171 -0.09 19.06 1.30
CA ASP A 171 -0.53 19.45 -0.04
C ASP A 171 0.61 19.84 -0.99
N LYS A 172 1.86 19.81 -0.51
CA LYS A 172 3.04 20.18 -1.30
C LYS A 172 3.96 18.99 -1.58
N PRO A 173 4.74 19.06 -2.67
CA PRO A 173 5.74 18.03 -2.93
C PRO A 173 6.77 17.93 -1.79
N TYR A 174 7.36 16.75 -1.61
CA TYR A 174 8.32 16.48 -0.54
C TYR A 174 9.44 17.52 -0.49
N LYS A 175 9.68 18.11 0.67
CA LYS A 175 10.87 18.90 0.93
C LYS A 175 12.04 18.02 1.33
N ALA A 176 11.77 16.96 2.12
CA ALA A 176 12.77 15.96 2.45
C ALA A 176 12.11 14.61 2.73
N ALA A 177 12.79 13.55 2.37
CA ALA A 177 12.40 12.18 2.72
C ALA A 177 13.64 11.43 3.21
N ILE A 178 13.45 10.66 4.28
CA ILE A 178 14.53 9.92 4.93
C ILE A 178 14.09 8.48 5.06
N VAL A 179 14.91 7.59 4.55
CA VAL A 179 14.75 6.16 4.81
C VAL A 179 15.17 5.88 6.24
N VAL A 180 14.32 5.26 7.01
CA VAL A 180 14.60 4.80 8.37
C VAL A 180 14.41 3.29 8.41
N TYR A 181 15.37 2.59 8.99
CA TYR A 181 15.26 1.16 9.23
C TYR A 181 14.85 0.90 10.67
N LEU A 182 13.84 0.07 10.84
CA LEU A 182 13.43 -0.52 12.12
C LEU A 182 14.17 -1.85 12.26
N TYR A 183 15.10 -1.95 13.20
CA TYR A 183 15.78 -3.20 13.51
C TYR A 183 15.19 -3.80 14.78
N MET A 184 14.53 -4.93 14.64
CA MET A 184 14.04 -5.72 15.76
C MET A 184 15.20 -6.49 16.38
N ASN A 185 15.45 -6.29 17.67
CA ASN A 185 16.41 -7.10 18.41
C ASN A 185 15.88 -8.52 18.65
N PRO A 186 16.76 -9.49 18.87
CA PRO A 186 16.37 -10.89 19.11
C PRO A 186 15.44 -11.08 20.33
N ASP A 187 15.48 -10.19 21.30
CA ASP A 187 14.60 -10.20 22.48
C ASP A 187 13.14 -9.84 22.14
N GLN A 188 12.91 -9.26 20.96
CA GLN A 188 11.63 -8.73 20.49
C GLN A 188 10.99 -7.66 21.39
N ASP A 189 11.70 -7.18 22.38
CA ASP A 189 11.27 -6.11 23.29
C ASP A 189 11.94 -4.76 22.97
N THR A 190 12.82 -4.74 21.95
CA THR A 190 13.59 -3.57 21.57
C THR A 190 13.63 -3.40 20.06
N ILE A 191 13.34 -2.18 19.59
CA ILE A 191 13.53 -1.76 18.20
C ILE A 191 14.56 -0.65 18.15
N VAL A 192 15.56 -0.80 17.27
CA VAL A 192 16.53 0.26 16.98
C VAL A 192 16.14 0.95 15.68
N LEU A 193 15.91 2.25 15.75
CA LEU A 193 15.71 3.10 14.58
C LEU A 193 17.07 3.54 14.06
N ARG A 194 17.38 3.24 12.81
CA ARG A 194 18.62 3.69 12.16
C ARG A 194 18.33 4.48 10.89
N GLN A 195 19.09 5.53 10.73
CA GLN A 195 19.02 6.35 9.52
C GLN A 195 19.57 5.59 8.30
N GLY A 196 18.81 5.60 7.23
CA GLY A 196 19.24 5.18 5.91
C GLY A 196 19.67 6.37 5.04
N VAL A 197 19.26 6.37 3.79
CA VAL A 197 19.57 7.42 2.82
C VAL A 197 18.64 8.61 3.04
N ILE A 198 19.19 9.81 2.99
CA ILE A 198 18.42 11.05 2.91
C ILE A 198 18.15 11.30 1.44
N ILE A 199 16.88 11.35 1.07
CA ILE A 199 16.44 11.73 -0.27
C ILE A 199 15.99 13.18 -0.17
N ALA A 200 16.91 14.12 -0.47
CA ALA A 200 16.57 15.54 -0.56
C ALA A 200 16.04 15.83 -1.97
N ILE A 201 14.86 16.43 -2.07
CA ILE A 201 14.31 16.86 -3.36
C ILE A 201 14.50 18.37 -3.56
N ASP A 202 14.48 19.16 -2.49
CA ASP A 202 14.72 20.61 -2.49
C ASP A 202 15.52 21.03 -1.24
N GLU A 203 15.97 22.30 -1.20
CA GLU A 203 16.63 22.87 -0.03
C GLU A 203 15.88 22.51 1.25
N ILE A 204 16.58 21.84 2.17
CA ILE A 204 16.00 21.27 3.39
C ILE A 204 15.98 22.37 4.47
N PRO A 205 14.90 23.17 4.58
CA PRO A 205 14.76 24.02 5.76
C PRO A 205 14.20 23.17 6.89
N ASN A 206 14.92 23.05 7.98
CA ASN A 206 14.48 22.47 9.25
C ASN A 206 14.33 20.93 9.28
N ILE A 207 15.30 20.18 8.74
CA ILE A 207 15.41 18.79 9.19
C ILE A 207 15.72 18.79 10.68
N PRO A 208 14.98 18.02 11.48
CA PRO A 208 15.26 17.93 12.90
C PRO A 208 16.71 17.47 13.16
N ASP A 209 17.37 18.05 14.15
CA ASP A 209 18.76 17.76 14.51
C ASP A 209 19.02 16.26 14.72
N TYR A 210 18.02 15.49 15.19
CA TYR A 210 18.14 14.04 15.37
C TYR A 210 18.35 13.27 14.06
N VAL A 211 18.02 13.87 12.93
CA VAL A 211 18.18 13.27 11.61
C VAL A 211 19.57 13.54 11.03
N ILE A 212 20.12 14.73 11.29
CA ILE A 212 21.39 15.18 10.69
C ILE A 212 22.60 14.70 11.47
N ALA A 213 22.44 14.52 12.78
CA ALA A 213 23.55 14.38 13.74
C ALA A 213 24.43 13.12 13.54
N GLY A 214 23.98 12.11 12.82
CA GLY A 214 24.65 10.81 12.83
C GLY A 214 25.20 10.28 11.51
N GLY A 215 24.83 10.86 10.38
CA GLY A 215 25.19 10.31 9.06
C GLY A 215 24.48 8.97 8.73
N LEU A 216 24.87 8.39 7.61
CA LEU A 216 24.32 7.10 7.15
C LEU A 216 24.54 5.99 8.18
N ARG A 217 23.47 5.25 8.52
CA ARG A 217 23.41 4.12 9.49
C ARG A 217 23.53 4.51 10.96
N ALA A 218 23.52 5.80 11.28
CA ALA A 218 23.50 6.21 12.67
C ALA A 218 22.21 5.75 13.37
N GLU A 219 22.33 5.38 14.61
CA GLU A 219 21.19 5.14 15.49
C GLU A 219 20.50 6.49 15.77
N ILE A 220 19.20 6.55 15.51
CA ILE A 220 18.36 7.69 15.83
C ILE A 220 17.79 7.53 17.21
N CYS A 221 17.26 6.35 17.52
CA CYS A 221 16.57 6.05 18.75
C CYS A 221 16.54 4.54 18.99
N THR A 222 16.63 4.15 20.25
CA THR A 222 16.30 2.80 20.70
C THR A 222 14.97 2.84 21.45
N LEU A 223 13.99 2.13 20.94
CA LEU A 223 12.65 2.00 21.48
C LEU A 223 12.51 0.72 22.28
N ARG A 224 11.78 0.78 23.39
CA ARG A 224 11.40 -0.40 24.17
C ARG A 224 9.88 -0.57 24.12
N ARG A 225 9.46 -1.83 24.11
CA ARG A 225 8.04 -2.17 24.12
C ARG A 225 7.39 -1.72 25.43
N VAL A 226 6.27 -0.99 25.32
CA VAL A 226 5.46 -0.62 26.47
C VAL A 226 4.71 -1.88 26.94
N LYS A 227 5.00 -2.34 28.15
CA LYS A 227 4.29 -3.45 28.78
C LYS A 227 2.99 -2.96 29.35
N LYS A 228 1.87 -3.51 28.89
CA LYS A 228 0.55 -3.25 29.46
C LYS A 228 0.32 -4.04 30.72
#